data_63943804d785cea246bf8e8f836e2ab4
#
_entry.id   63943804d785cea246bf8e8f836e2ab4
#
_cell.length_a   1.000
_cell.length_b   1.000
_cell.length_c   1.000
_cell.angle_alpha   90.00
_cell.angle_beta   90.00
_cell.angle_gamma   90.00
#
_symmetry.space_group_name_H-M   'P 1'
#
loop_
_entity.id
_entity.type
_entity.pdbx_description
1 polymer ?
#
loop_
_entity_poly.entity_id
_entity_poly.type
_entity_poly.pdbx_seq_one_letter_code
_entity_poly.pdbx_strand_id
1 'polypeptide(L)'
;MTKLCTETFGLSNPASIETYIKCGGYKAWRNIVSNHTSKSEIINKIKNSGLRGKGGAGFLTGLKWSFIPLQSGQKYLVCNSDESEPGTCKDRDILRYNPHAVIEGMLIASYAIGASVAYNYLRGEFIEEQRKVFLGALDEALKHNLIGKNILSSKISIDVHCLLGAGAYIVGEETAMLESIEGKRGMPRTKPPFPAIKGLYGKPTIINNTETLASIPKIMLNKDDWYKDIGLDSSEGMKIFCMSGHVNKPGNYEIPLGTKFSTLLDM
;
A
#
# COMPACT_ATOMS: atom_id res chain seq x y z
N MET A 1 4.06 2.57 -21.73
CA MET A 1 4.07 3.43 -20.53
C MET A 1 4.27 2.54 -19.32
N THR A 2 5.18 2.86 -18.42
CA THR A 2 5.43 2.09 -17.20
C THR A 2 4.19 2.09 -16.31
N LYS A 3 3.80 0.94 -15.76
CA LYS A 3 2.70 0.80 -14.80
C LYS A 3 3.26 0.23 -13.50
N LEU A 4 2.86 0.78 -12.35
CA LEU A 4 3.25 0.33 -11.02
C LEU A 4 2.13 -0.46 -10.35
N CYS A 5 0.94 0.13 -10.33
CA CYS A 5 -0.22 -0.41 -9.62
C CYS A 5 -1.23 -1.06 -10.57
N THR A 6 -1.26 -0.63 -11.84
CA THR A 6 -2.30 -1.04 -12.81
C THR A 6 -1.81 -2.06 -13.84
N GLU A 7 -0.70 -2.74 -13.60
CA GLU A 7 -0.08 -3.65 -14.57
C GLU A 7 -0.93 -4.89 -14.91
N THR A 8 -1.76 -5.35 -13.98
CA THR A 8 -2.66 -6.49 -14.19
C THR A 8 -4.01 -6.09 -14.76
N PHE A 9 -4.34 -4.78 -14.77
CA PHE A 9 -5.64 -4.29 -15.24
C PHE A 9 -5.86 -4.66 -16.70
N GLY A 10 -7.05 -5.19 -17.01
CA GLY A 10 -7.41 -5.62 -18.36
C GLY A 10 -6.84 -6.98 -18.80
N LEU A 11 -6.04 -7.65 -17.95
CA LEU A 11 -5.60 -9.01 -18.20
C LEU A 11 -6.68 -10.04 -17.80
N SER A 12 -6.55 -11.26 -18.32
CA SER A 12 -7.39 -12.38 -17.86
C SER A 12 -7.04 -12.73 -16.43
N ASN A 13 -8.05 -12.87 -15.56
CA ASN A 13 -7.89 -13.14 -14.12
C ASN A 13 -6.89 -12.20 -13.42
N PRO A 14 -7.11 -10.87 -13.49
CA PRO A 14 -6.12 -9.87 -13.10
C PRO A 14 -5.73 -9.97 -11.61
N ALA A 15 -6.64 -10.44 -10.76
CA ALA A 15 -6.44 -10.56 -9.31
C ALA A 15 -5.75 -11.86 -8.88
N SER A 16 -5.49 -12.80 -9.80
CA SER A 16 -4.85 -14.07 -9.45
C SER A 16 -3.35 -13.94 -9.22
N ILE A 17 -2.82 -14.77 -8.34
CA ILE A 17 -1.39 -14.80 -8.05
C ILE A 17 -0.55 -15.17 -9.29
N GLU A 18 -1.06 -16.05 -10.16
CA GLU A 18 -0.38 -16.46 -11.39
C GLU A 18 -0.22 -15.27 -12.33
N THR A 19 -1.27 -14.45 -12.51
CA THR A 19 -1.21 -13.24 -13.34
C THR A 19 -0.22 -12.24 -12.74
N TYR A 20 -0.24 -12.02 -11.44
CA TYR A 20 0.69 -11.13 -10.78
C TYR A 20 2.15 -11.60 -10.89
N ILE A 21 2.42 -12.90 -10.70
CA ILE A 21 3.77 -13.48 -10.88
C ILE A 21 4.26 -13.34 -12.34
N LYS A 22 3.39 -13.54 -13.34
CA LYS A 22 3.75 -13.32 -14.77
C LYS A 22 4.16 -11.86 -15.03
N CYS A 23 3.58 -10.90 -14.32
CA CYS A 23 3.98 -9.49 -14.35
C CYS A 23 5.24 -9.18 -13.51
N GLY A 24 5.89 -10.19 -12.94
CA GLY A 24 7.08 -10.04 -12.10
C GLY A 24 6.77 -9.80 -10.62
N GLY A 25 5.54 -10.03 -10.21
CA GLY A 25 5.10 -9.91 -8.82
C GLY A 25 5.78 -10.89 -7.87
N TYR A 26 5.85 -10.53 -6.61
CA TYR A 26 6.56 -11.21 -5.52
C TYR A 26 8.07 -11.40 -5.73
N LYS A 27 8.63 -10.90 -6.84
CA LYS A 27 10.07 -10.95 -7.09
C LYS A 27 10.83 -10.05 -6.12
N ALA A 28 10.29 -8.87 -5.80
CA ALA A 28 10.89 -7.97 -4.83
C ALA A 28 10.94 -8.62 -3.43
N TRP A 29 9.81 -9.17 -2.99
CA TRP A 29 9.71 -9.84 -1.70
C TRP A 29 10.65 -11.04 -1.59
N ARG A 30 10.66 -11.92 -2.61
CA ARG A 30 11.58 -13.07 -2.67
C ARG A 30 13.04 -12.65 -2.61
N ASN A 31 13.44 -11.61 -3.35
CA ASN A 31 14.81 -11.08 -3.33
C ASN A 31 15.17 -10.55 -1.94
N ILE A 32 14.28 -9.83 -1.27
CA ILE A 32 14.52 -9.31 0.09
C ILE A 32 14.75 -10.45 1.07
N VAL A 33 13.94 -11.50 1.02
CA VAL A 33 14.05 -12.65 1.93
C VAL A 33 15.31 -13.45 1.63
N SER A 34 15.58 -13.80 0.36
CA SER A 34 16.71 -14.63 -0.04
C SER A 34 18.06 -13.95 0.15
N ASN A 35 18.14 -12.64 -0.09
CA ASN A 35 19.37 -11.87 0.06
C ASN A 35 19.57 -11.34 1.49
N HIS A 36 18.64 -11.61 2.40
CA HIS A 36 18.66 -11.08 3.76
C HIS A 36 18.83 -9.55 3.80
N THR A 37 18.14 -8.85 2.85
CA THR A 37 18.24 -7.39 2.73
C THR A 37 17.91 -6.72 4.07
N SER A 38 18.76 -5.81 4.52
CA SER A 38 18.57 -5.17 5.82
C SER A 38 17.35 -4.23 5.81
N LYS A 39 16.71 -4.09 6.98
CA LYS A 39 15.58 -3.18 7.16
C LYS A 39 15.94 -1.73 6.81
N SER A 40 17.12 -1.30 7.22
CA SER A 40 17.63 0.05 6.94
C SER A 40 17.84 0.29 5.44
N GLU A 41 18.32 -0.70 4.71
CA GLU A 41 18.50 -0.62 3.26
C GLU A 41 17.17 -0.41 2.56
N ILE A 42 16.11 -1.16 2.94
CA ILE A 42 14.77 -1.00 2.39
C ILE A 42 14.24 0.41 2.69
N ILE A 43 14.33 0.86 3.95
CA ILE A 43 13.87 2.19 4.34
C ILE A 43 14.60 3.28 3.55
N ASN A 44 15.92 3.17 3.41
CA ASN A 44 16.73 4.12 2.66
C ASN A 44 16.36 4.13 1.18
N LYS A 45 16.14 2.96 0.58
CA LYS A 45 15.71 2.87 -0.82
C LYS A 45 14.37 3.55 -1.05
N ILE A 46 13.37 3.31 -0.20
CA ILE A 46 12.08 4.00 -0.28
C ILE A 46 12.21 5.50 0.02
N LYS A 47 13.09 5.91 0.94
CA LYS A 47 13.37 7.32 1.21
C LYS A 47 14.01 8.00 0.00
N ASN A 48 15.01 7.36 -0.59
CA ASN A 48 15.74 7.89 -1.75
C ASN A 48 14.87 7.93 -3.01
N SER A 49 13.89 7.03 -3.15
CA SER A 49 12.95 7.05 -4.29
C SER A 49 12.06 8.30 -4.34
N GLY A 50 11.94 9.05 -3.25
CA GLY A 50 11.02 10.19 -3.19
C GLY A 50 9.54 9.80 -3.11
N LEU A 51 9.20 8.50 -2.91
CA LEU A 51 7.80 8.07 -2.82
C LEU A 51 7.04 8.84 -1.72
N ARG A 52 6.00 9.55 -2.13
CA ARG A 52 5.07 10.24 -1.24
C ARG A 52 3.79 9.45 -1.02
N GLY A 53 3.18 9.64 0.14
CA GLY A 53 1.88 9.05 0.46
C GLY A 53 0.81 9.49 -0.54
N LYS A 54 0.02 8.53 -1.02
CA LYS A 54 -1.06 8.72 -2.02
C LYS A 54 -2.46 8.88 -1.39
N GLY A 55 -2.52 8.99 -0.07
CA GLY A 55 -3.78 9.16 0.68
C GLY A 55 -4.20 10.62 0.87
N GLY A 56 -3.50 11.59 0.26
CA GLY A 56 -3.84 13.03 0.30
C GLY A 56 -2.72 13.91 0.86
N ALA A 57 -2.15 13.61 2.02
CA ALA A 57 -1.16 14.47 2.69
C ALA A 57 0.22 14.52 2.00
N GLY A 58 0.57 13.58 1.14
CA GLY A 58 1.81 13.61 0.37
C GLY A 58 3.10 13.50 1.19
N PHE A 59 3.05 13.00 2.42
CA PHE A 59 4.23 12.87 3.26
C PHE A 59 5.20 11.80 2.72
N LEU A 60 6.52 12.04 2.82
CA LEU A 60 7.55 11.11 2.34
C LEU A 60 7.47 9.76 3.06
N THR A 61 7.19 8.70 2.30
CA THR A 61 6.92 7.36 2.85
C THR A 61 8.11 6.79 3.61
N GLY A 62 9.31 6.82 3.00
CA GLY A 62 10.52 6.31 3.65
C GLY A 62 10.93 7.12 4.88
N LEU A 63 10.70 8.43 4.89
CA LEU A 63 10.92 9.27 6.07
C LEU A 63 9.93 8.89 7.19
N LYS A 64 8.65 8.66 6.87
CA LYS A 64 7.65 8.18 7.85
C LYS A 64 8.09 6.86 8.48
N TRP A 65 8.62 5.92 7.70
CA TRP A 65 9.11 4.64 8.21
C TRP A 65 10.31 4.78 9.13
N SER A 66 11.20 5.76 8.88
CA SER A 66 12.37 5.99 9.73
C SER A 66 12.05 6.52 11.12
N PHE A 67 10.82 6.95 11.39
CA PHE A 67 10.38 7.38 12.72
C PHE A 67 10.03 6.21 13.65
N ILE A 68 9.95 4.99 13.13
CA ILE A 68 9.68 3.79 13.95
C ILE A 68 10.85 3.54 14.91
N PRO A 69 10.59 3.33 16.22
CA PRO A 69 11.63 3.00 17.17
C PRO A 69 12.37 1.69 16.77
N LEU A 70 13.70 1.70 16.88
CA LEU A 70 14.52 0.54 16.55
C LEU A 70 14.40 -0.60 17.57
N GLN A 71 13.96 -0.27 18.80
CA GLN A 71 13.82 -1.25 19.88
C GLN A 71 12.94 -2.44 19.48
N SER A 72 13.24 -3.60 20.07
CA SER A 72 12.43 -4.80 19.94
C SER A 72 11.03 -4.59 20.53
N GLY A 73 10.05 -5.31 20.04
CA GLY A 73 8.67 -5.26 20.53
C GLY A 73 7.65 -5.29 19.40
N GLN A 74 6.39 -5.43 19.77
CA GLN A 74 5.29 -5.47 18.81
C GLN A 74 5.17 -4.13 18.07
N LYS A 75 5.09 -4.20 16.76
CA LYS A 75 4.79 -3.10 15.85
C LYS A 75 3.71 -3.52 14.87
N TYR A 76 3.00 -2.56 14.32
CA TYR A 76 1.93 -2.81 13.38
C TYR A 76 2.12 -2.03 12.07
N LEU A 77 1.68 -2.64 10.98
CA LEU A 77 1.42 -1.96 9.73
C LEU A 77 -0.10 -1.89 9.52
N VAL A 78 -0.61 -0.75 9.08
CA VAL A 78 -1.99 -0.62 8.64
C VAL A 78 -2.00 -0.09 7.21
N CYS A 79 -2.60 -0.87 6.31
CA CYS A 79 -2.98 -0.41 4.99
C CYS A 79 -4.32 0.31 5.10
N ASN A 80 -4.33 1.59 4.75
CA ASN A 80 -5.53 2.40 4.70
C ASN A 80 -6.18 2.26 3.33
N SER A 81 -7.21 1.41 3.27
CA SER A 81 -8.10 1.22 2.13
C SER A 81 -9.50 1.78 2.40
N ASP A 82 -9.64 2.73 3.33
CA ASP A 82 -10.86 3.48 3.54
C ASP A 82 -10.93 4.67 2.57
N GLU A 83 -11.22 4.35 1.31
CA GLU A 83 -11.34 5.30 0.22
C GLU A 83 -12.74 5.92 0.20
N SER A 84 -12.91 7.00 0.93
CA SER A 84 -14.21 7.64 1.13
C SER A 84 -14.33 9.03 0.49
N GLU A 85 -13.27 9.56 -0.13
CA GLU A 85 -13.30 10.84 -0.84
C GLU A 85 -14.16 10.74 -2.10
N PRO A 86 -15.19 11.58 -2.26
CA PRO A 86 -16.04 11.60 -3.46
C PRO A 86 -15.20 11.75 -4.76
N GLY A 87 -15.51 10.94 -5.76
CA GLY A 87 -14.81 10.93 -7.04
C GLY A 87 -13.49 10.14 -7.04
N THR A 88 -13.04 9.65 -5.88
CA THR A 88 -11.84 8.81 -5.78
C THR A 88 -12.24 7.33 -5.79
N CYS A 89 -11.64 6.54 -6.70
CA CYS A 89 -11.94 5.12 -6.88
C CYS A 89 -10.72 4.28 -7.30
N LYS A 90 -9.52 4.79 -7.08
CA LYS A 90 -8.26 4.15 -7.46
C LYS A 90 -7.90 2.96 -6.57
N ASP A 91 -8.07 3.08 -5.26
CA ASP A 91 -7.76 2.04 -4.29
C ASP A 91 -8.74 0.87 -4.41
N ARG A 92 -10.01 1.16 -4.69
CA ARG A 92 -11.04 0.19 -5.06
C ARG A 92 -10.59 -0.68 -6.24
N ASP A 93 -10.10 -0.07 -7.30
CA ASP A 93 -9.71 -0.79 -8.51
C ASP A 93 -8.37 -1.52 -8.32
N ILE A 94 -7.42 -0.99 -7.55
CA ILE A 94 -6.20 -1.73 -7.17
C ILE A 94 -6.57 -2.99 -6.41
N LEU A 95 -7.44 -2.90 -5.40
CA LEU A 95 -7.89 -4.07 -4.63
C LEU A 95 -8.64 -5.09 -5.49
N ARG A 96 -9.36 -4.63 -6.52
CA ARG A 96 -10.13 -5.46 -7.44
C ARG A 96 -9.27 -6.19 -8.46
N TYR A 97 -8.27 -5.53 -9.01
CA TYR A 97 -7.52 -6.01 -10.16
C TYR A 97 -6.05 -6.32 -9.87
N ASN A 98 -5.49 -5.81 -8.79
CA ASN A 98 -4.08 -6.05 -8.41
C ASN A 98 -3.89 -6.16 -6.89
N PRO A 99 -4.66 -7.01 -6.17
CA PRO A 99 -4.57 -7.13 -4.72
C PRO A 99 -3.20 -7.62 -4.25
N HIS A 100 -2.53 -8.43 -5.06
CA HIS A 100 -1.20 -8.97 -4.72
C HIS A 100 -0.11 -7.91 -4.67
N ALA A 101 -0.20 -6.82 -5.45
CA ALA A 101 0.74 -5.70 -5.31
C ALA A 101 0.59 -5.01 -3.94
N VAL A 102 -0.64 -4.91 -3.44
CA VAL A 102 -0.90 -4.38 -2.09
C VAL A 102 -0.31 -5.32 -1.03
N ILE A 103 -0.56 -6.63 -1.15
CA ILE A 103 -0.04 -7.64 -0.21
C ILE A 103 1.49 -7.62 -0.22
N GLU A 104 2.15 -7.66 -1.38
CA GLU A 104 3.61 -7.61 -1.47
C GLU A 104 4.17 -6.32 -0.86
N GLY A 105 3.54 -5.17 -1.14
CA GLY A 105 3.90 -3.90 -0.53
C GLY A 105 3.73 -3.88 0.99
N MET A 106 2.67 -4.50 1.51
CA MET A 106 2.44 -4.67 2.95
C MET A 106 3.53 -5.55 3.58
N LEU A 107 3.96 -6.62 2.94
CA LEU A 107 5.02 -7.51 3.44
C LEU A 107 6.36 -6.79 3.51
N ILE A 108 6.74 -6.09 2.44
CA ILE A 108 7.99 -5.32 2.38
C ILE A 108 8.00 -4.23 3.45
N ALA A 109 6.91 -3.47 3.57
CA ALA A 109 6.77 -2.43 4.59
C ALA A 109 6.82 -3.01 6.01
N SER A 110 6.09 -4.09 6.28
CA SER A 110 6.07 -4.76 7.58
C SER A 110 7.46 -5.24 7.99
N TYR A 111 8.16 -5.89 7.07
CA TYR A 111 9.54 -6.33 7.32
C TYR A 111 10.47 -5.15 7.60
N ALA A 112 10.41 -4.10 6.79
CA ALA A 112 11.26 -2.92 6.92
C ALA A 112 11.10 -2.23 8.28
N ILE A 113 9.88 -2.08 8.77
CA ILE A 113 9.61 -1.44 10.07
C ILE A 113 9.68 -2.41 11.25
N GLY A 114 9.80 -3.72 11.00
CA GLY A 114 9.84 -4.76 12.02
C GLY A 114 8.47 -5.10 12.61
N ALA A 115 7.38 -4.91 11.85
CA ALA A 115 6.05 -5.33 12.24
C ALA A 115 5.86 -6.83 11.91
N SER A 116 5.26 -7.57 12.85
CA SER A 116 4.86 -8.97 12.66
C SER A 116 3.38 -9.13 12.30
N VAL A 117 2.60 -8.08 12.43
CA VAL A 117 1.17 -8.06 12.13
C VAL A 117 0.83 -6.84 11.27
N ALA A 118 0.11 -7.09 10.20
CA ALA A 118 -0.40 -6.07 9.29
C ALA A 118 -1.92 -6.18 9.14
N TYR A 119 -2.59 -5.05 9.07
CA TYR A 119 -4.02 -4.96 8.81
C TYR A 119 -4.27 -4.21 7.51
N ASN A 120 -5.14 -4.74 6.65
CA ASN A 120 -5.76 -3.96 5.60
C ASN A 120 -7.15 -3.55 6.07
N TYR A 121 -7.35 -2.25 6.29
CA TYR A 121 -8.63 -1.68 6.71
C TYR A 121 -9.39 -1.21 5.47
N LEU A 122 -10.44 -1.95 5.12
CA LEU A 122 -11.28 -1.69 3.97
C LEU A 122 -12.45 -0.76 4.33
N ARG A 123 -12.79 0.13 3.42
CA ARG A 123 -14.05 0.88 3.46
C ARG A 123 -15.25 -0.07 3.58
N GLY A 124 -16.27 0.32 4.36
CA GLY A 124 -17.45 -0.52 4.61
C GLY A 124 -18.18 -0.98 3.33
N GLU A 125 -18.24 -0.12 2.32
CA GLU A 125 -18.88 -0.40 1.03
C GLU A 125 -18.10 -1.37 0.14
N PHE A 126 -16.87 -1.73 0.52
CA PHE A 126 -16.04 -2.72 -0.20
C PHE A 126 -16.34 -4.17 0.19
N ILE A 127 -17.45 -4.42 0.88
CA ILE A 127 -17.79 -5.74 1.44
C ILE A 127 -18.02 -6.81 0.37
N GLU A 128 -18.69 -6.47 -0.75
CA GLU A 128 -19.14 -7.45 -1.73
C GLU A 128 -18.01 -7.97 -2.62
N GLU A 129 -17.22 -7.11 -3.17
CA GLU A 129 -16.24 -7.48 -4.18
C GLU A 129 -14.80 -7.38 -3.66
N GLN A 130 -14.36 -6.17 -3.30
CA GLN A 130 -12.95 -5.92 -2.95
C GLN A 130 -12.51 -6.75 -1.75
N ARG A 131 -13.37 -6.92 -0.75
CA ARG A 131 -13.09 -7.78 0.40
C ARG A 131 -12.94 -9.25 -0.02
N LYS A 132 -13.84 -9.77 -0.85
CA LYS A 132 -13.78 -11.16 -1.34
C LYS A 132 -12.51 -11.40 -2.15
N VAL A 133 -12.20 -10.47 -3.06
CA VAL A 133 -10.98 -10.56 -3.89
C VAL A 133 -9.73 -10.50 -3.02
N PHE A 134 -9.65 -9.56 -2.09
CA PHE A 134 -8.48 -9.42 -1.23
C PHE A 134 -8.29 -10.65 -0.30
N LEU A 135 -9.36 -11.20 0.27
CA LEU A 135 -9.30 -12.43 1.07
C LEU A 135 -8.85 -13.63 0.23
N GLY A 136 -9.34 -13.75 -1.01
CA GLY A 136 -8.87 -14.78 -1.96
C GLY A 136 -7.37 -14.64 -2.24
N ALA A 137 -6.91 -13.42 -2.47
CA ALA A 137 -5.48 -13.15 -2.70
C ALA A 137 -4.61 -13.44 -1.46
N LEU A 138 -5.11 -13.19 -0.24
CA LEU A 138 -4.42 -13.60 0.99
C LEU A 138 -4.30 -15.11 1.08
N ASP A 139 -5.35 -15.85 0.73
CA ASP A 139 -5.38 -17.32 0.73
C ASP A 139 -4.36 -17.88 -0.28
N GLU A 140 -4.30 -17.31 -1.48
CA GLU A 140 -3.29 -17.64 -2.48
C GLU A 140 -1.87 -17.34 -1.99
N ALA A 141 -1.64 -16.17 -1.39
CA ALA A 141 -0.34 -15.81 -0.84
C ALA A 141 0.10 -16.74 0.30
N LEU A 142 -0.85 -17.20 1.15
CA LEU A 142 -0.59 -18.18 2.21
C LEU A 142 -0.20 -19.55 1.62
N LYS A 143 -0.94 -20.05 0.63
CA LYS A 143 -0.64 -21.31 -0.07
C LYS A 143 0.75 -21.31 -0.72
N HIS A 144 1.20 -20.14 -1.18
CA HIS A 144 2.55 -19.96 -1.77
C HIS A 144 3.63 -19.65 -0.73
N ASN A 145 3.33 -19.75 0.56
CA ASN A 145 4.25 -19.47 1.68
C ASN A 145 4.88 -18.06 1.61
N LEU A 146 4.08 -17.07 1.18
CA LEU A 146 4.52 -15.67 1.06
C LEU A 146 4.15 -14.84 2.29
N ILE A 147 3.16 -15.29 3.07
CA ILE A 147 2.68 -14.71 4.33
C ILE A 147 2.59 -15.79 5.42
N GLY A 148 2.40 -15.39 6.67
CA GLY A 148 2.24 -16.28 7.80
C GLY A 148 3.58 -16.59 8.48
N LYS A 149 3.78 -17.86 8.89
CA LYS A 149 4.96 -18.29 9.65
C LYS A 149 6.07 -18.81 8.74
N ASN A 150 7.32 -18.49 9.10
CA ASN A 150 8.52 -19.01 8.40
C ASN A 150 8.48 -18.79 6.88
N ILE A 151 8.12 -17.60 6.46
CA ILE A 151 7.93 -17.20 5.07
C ILE A 151 9.14 -17.61 4.22
N LEU A 152 8.87 -18.30 3.10
CA LEU A 152 9.91 -18.78 2.16
C LEU A 152 11.03 -19.56 2.89
N SER A 153 10.66 -20.35 3.90
CA SER A 153 11.59 -21.13 4.75
C SER A 153 12.59 -20.29 5.56
N SER A 154 12.30 -19.02 5.75
CA SER A 154 13.11 -18.11 6.57
C SER A 154 12.59 -18.03 8.01
N LYS A 155 13.24 -17.22 8.86
CA LYS A 155 12.75 -16.88 10.22
C LYS A 155 11.74 -15.75 10.24
N ILE A 156 11.34 -15.23 9.09
CA ILE A 156 10.40 -14.12 8.97
C ILE A 156 8.98 -14.67 9.13
N SER A 157 8.19 -14.02 9.98
CA SER A 157 6.77 -14.34 10.16
C SER A 157 5.99 -13.03 10.17
N ILE A 158 5.02 -12.90 9.29
CA ILE A 158 4.16 -11.72 9.16
C ILE A 158 2.74 -12.21 8.89
N ASP A 159 1.83 -11.88 9.80
CA ASP A 159 0.40 -12.15 9.63
C ASP A 159 -0.27 -10.93 9.00
N VAL A 160 -1.11 -11.16 7.99
CA VAL A 160 -1.88 -10.12 7.29
C VAL A 160 -3.36 -10.38 7.49
N HIS A 161 -4.07 -9.40 8.03
CA HIS A 161 -5.50 -9.47 8.29
C HIS A 161 -6.27 -8.45 7.48
N CYS A 162 -7.49 -8.80 7.09
CA CYS A 162 -8.43 -7.93 6.42
C CYS A 162 -9.54 -7.52 7.41
N LEU A 163 -9.68 -6.23 7.64
CA LEU A 163 -10.75 -5.66 8.46
C LEU A 163 -11.70 -4.84 7.58
N LEU A 164 -12.97 -4.88 7.90
CA LEU A 164 -14.00 -4.10 7.22
C LEU A 164 -14.48 -2.97 8.14
N GLY A 165 -14.42 -1.75 7.66
CA GLY A 165 -14.99 -0.59 8.33
C GLY A 165 -16.52 -0.54 8.23
N ALA A 166 -17.12 0.43 8.90
CA ALA A 166 -18.56 0.65 8.90
C ALA A 166 -19.03 1.81 7.98
N GLY A 167 -18.16 2.34 7.12
CA GLY A 167 -18.48 3.35 6.12
C GLY A 167 -18.42 4.81 6.60
N ALA A 168 -17.80 5.10 7.74
CA ALA A 168 -17.65 6.47 8.20
C ALA A 168 -16.43 7.16 7.55
N TYR A 169 -16.63 8.27 6.84
CA TYR A 169 -15.58 9.06 6.19
C TYR A 169 -14.41 9.41 7.10
N ILE A 170 -14.70 9.84 8.33
CA ILE A 170 -13.66 10.25 9.31
C ILE A 170 -12.66 9.15 9.63
N VAL A 171 -13.02 7.88 9.44
CA VAL A 171 -12.16 6.74 9.73
C VAL A 171 -11.02 6.59 8.70
N GLY A 172 -11.06 7.31 7.58
CA GLY A 172 -9.93 7.51 6.68
C GLY A 172 -8.79 8.32 7.31
N GLU A 173 -9.05 9.11 8.36
CA GLU A 173 -7.99 9.74 9.16
C GLU A 173 -7.24 8.66 9.96
N GLU A 174 -5.90 8.70 9.95
CA GLU A 174 -5.06 7.61 10.44
C GLU A 174 -5.33 7.22 11.90
N THR A 175 -5.60 8.18 12.79
CA THR A 175 -5.82 7.90 14.22
C THR A 175 -7.25 7.48 14.51
N ALA A 176 -8.24 8.02 13.80
CA ALA A 176 -9.63 7.56 13.85
C ALA A 176 -9.75 6.10 13.37
N MET A 177 -8.98 5.73 12.34
CA MET A 177 -8.87 4.35 11.89
C MET A 177 -8.33 3.43 12.99
N LEU A 178 -7.29 3.84 13.70
CA LEU A 178 -6.74 3.07 14.83
C LEU A 178 -7.78 2.87 15.95
N GLU A 179 -8.55 3.90 16.29
CA GLU A 179 -9.64 3.78 17.26
C GLU A 179 -10.69 2.76 16.79
N SER A 180 -11.04 2.79 15.50
CA SER A 180 -11.99 1.83 14.91
C SER A 180 -11.47 0.39 14.95
N ILE A 181 -10.18 0.16 14.64
CA ILE A 181 -9.56 -1.17 14.74
C ILE A 181 -9.56 -1.66 16.19
N GLU A 182 -9.39 -0.77 17.15
CA GLU A 182 -9.44 -1.07 18.59
C GLU A 182 -10.88 -1.32 19.12
N GLY A 183 -11.88 -1.27 18.24
CA GLY A 183 -13.29 -1.49 18.61
C GLY A 183 -13.95 -0.29 19.30
N LYS A 184 -13.35 0.89 19.20
CA LYS A 184 -13.86 2.13 19.75
C LYS A 184 -14.55 2.97 18.68
N ARG A 185 -15.21 4.05 19.10
CA ARG A 185 -15.72 5.06 18.18
C ARG A 185 -14.54 5.68 17.40
N GLY A 186 -14.64 5.73 16.06
CA GLY A 186 -13.62 6.25 15.16
C GLY A 186 -13.48 7.78 15.27
N MET A 187 -12.84 8.25 16.33
CA MET A 187 -12.55 9.66 16.55
C MET A 187 -11.04 9.90 16.47
N PRO A 188 -10.59 10.99 15.81
CA PRO A 188 -9.18 11.34 15.76
C PRO A 188 -8.56 11.52 17.15
N ARG A 189 -7.31 11.08 17.30
CA ARG A 189 -6.50 11.31 18.52
C ARG A 189 -5.77 12.64 18.43
N THR A 190 -5.55 13.29 19.58
CA THR A 190 -4.64 14.44 19.66
C THR A 190 -3.20 13.99 19.36
N LYS A 191 -2.50 14.74 18.55
CA LYS A 191 -1.08 14.55 18.24
C LYS A 191 -0.27 15.74 18.82
N PRO A 192 0.92 15.53 19.42
CA PRO A 192 1.58 14.26 19.70
C PRO A 192 0.90 13.46 20.82
N PRO A 193 1.16 12.13 20.95
CA PRO A 193 2.12 11.35 20.20
C PRO A 193 1.60 10.92 18.80
N PHE A 194 2.54 10.83 17.84
CA PHE A 194 2.23 10.31 16.50
C PHE A 194 2.14 8.77 16.50
N PRO A 195 1.39 8.15 15.58
CA PRO A 195 1.22 6.69 15.50
C PRO A 195 2.53 5.91 15.42
N ALA A 196 3.56 6.45 14.76
CA ALA A 196 4.88 5.81 14.70
C ALA A 196 5.50 5.55 16.09
N ILE A 197 5.09 6.31 17.11
CA ILE A 197 5.53 6.16 18.51
C ILE A 197 4.46 5.43 19.34
N LYS A 198 3.18 5.84 19.21
CA LYS A 198 2.06 5.29 19.98
C LYS A 198 0.81 5.21 19.12
N GLY A 199 0.70 4.12 18.36
CA GLY A 199 -0.40 3.84 17.45
C GLY A 199 -1.37 2.77 17.96
N LEU A 200 -1.57 1.72 17.17
CA LEU A 200 -2.51 0.64 17.42
C LEU A 200 -2.16 -0.10 18.74
N TYR A 201 -3.16 -0.25 19.61
CA TYR A 201 -2.99 -0.84 20.94
C TYR A 201 -1.83 -0.22 21.74
N GLY A 202 -1.57 1.07 21.54
CA GLY A 202 -0.47 1.78 22.18
C GLY A 202 0.93 1.42 21.70
N LYS A 203 1.06 0.68 20.58
CA LYS A 203 2.32 0.22 20.01
C LYS A 203 2.70 1.04 18.77
N PRO A 204 3.99 1.12 18.42
CA PRO A 204 4.44 1.79 17.20
C PRO A 204 3.73 1.24 15.95
N THR A 205 3.16 2.14 15.16
CA THR A 205 2.35 1.76 13.99
C THR A 205 2.63 2.67 12.81
N ILE A 206 2.81 2.10 11.65
CA ILE A 206 2.83 2.84 10.37
C ILE A 206 1.52 2.60 9.65
N ILE A 207 0.91 3.70 9.19
CA ILE A 207 -0.28 3.66 8.34
C ILE A 207 0.13 4.17 6.95
N ASN A 208 -0.16 3.40 5.90
CA ASN A 208 0.04 3.81 4.51
C ASN A 208 -1.20 3.52 3.68
N ASN A 209 -1.47 4.39 2.70
CA ASN A 209 -2.55 4.20 1.74
C ASN A 209 -2.26 3.02 0.79
N THR A 210 -3.31 2.42 0.24
CA THR A 210 -3.30 1.29 -0.68
C THR A 210 -2.38 1.50 -1.90
N GLU A 211 -2.56 2.60 -2.65
CA GLU A 211 -1.73 2.92 -3.83
C GLU A 211 -0.26 3.12 -3.44
N THR A 212 0.00 3.70 -2.28
CA THR A 212 1.37 3.86 -1.77
C THR A 212 2.04 2.50 -1.59
N LEU A 213 1.37 1.55 -0.93
CA LEU A 213 1.91 0.21 -0.70
C LEU A 213 2.06 -0.58 -2.01
N ALA A 214 1.06 -0.52 -2.90
CA ALA A 214 1.11 -1.18 -4.20
C ALA A 214 2.26 -0.69 -5.10
N SER A 215 2.77 0.52 -4.89
CA SER A 215 3.90 1.07 -5.64
C SER A 215 5.26 0.52 -5.20
N ILE A 216 5.37 0.04 -3.95
CA ILE A 216 6.64 -0.36 -3.32
C ILE A 216 7.36 -1.51 -4.07
N PRO A 217 6.67 -2.60 -4.48
CA PRO A 217 7.35 -3.72 -5.12
C PRO A 217 8.16 -3.31 -6.35
N LYS A 218 7.62 -2.47 -7.21
CA LYS A 218 8.31 -1.98 -8.41
C LYS A 218 9.50 -1.08 -8.08
N ILE A 219 9.38 -0.23 -7.07
CA ILE A 219 10.49 0.61 -6.60
C ILE A 219 11.62 -0.27 -6.09
N MET A 220 11.31 -1.33 -5.35
CA MET A 220 12.31 -2.26 -4.82
C MET A 220 13.04 -3.06 -5.91
N LEU A 221 12.41 -3.33 -7.04
CA LEU A 221 13.01 -4.07 -8.15
C LEU A 221 13.91 -3.24 -9.05
N ASN A 222 13.75 -1.92 -9.06
CA ASN A 222 14.47 -1.02 -9.95
C ASN A 222 15.64 -0.32 -9.24
N LYS A 223 16.46 0.43 -10.01
CA LYS A 223 17.55 1.24 -9.48
C LYS A 223 17.01 2.35 -8.54
N ASP A 224 17.87 2.87 -7.67
CA ASP A 224 17.44 3.80 -6.62
C ASP A 224 16.77 5.08 -7.14
N ASP A 225 17.26 5.63 -8.26
CA ASP A 225 16.72 6.87 -8.84
C ASP A 225 15.60 6.62 -9.86
N TRP A 226 15.33 5.36 -10.21
CA TRP A 226 14.35 5.02 -11.25
C TRP A 226 12.98 5.67 -11.04
N TYR A 227 12.48 5.73 -9.81
CA TYR A 227 11.18 6.31 -9.51
C TYR A 227 11.20 7.85 -9.59
N LYS A 228 12.34 8.47 -9.24
CA LYS A 228 12.55 9.91 -9.37
C LYS A 228 12.60 10.37 -10.82
N ASP A 229 13.18 9.53 -11.69
CA ASP A 229 13.27 9.82 -13.13
C ASP A 229 11.90 9.82 -13.82
N ILE A 230 10.85 9.38 -13.11
CA ILE A 230 9.47 9.44 -13.58
C ILE A 230 8.82 10.69 -12.99
N GLY A 231 8.24 11.54 -13.85
CA GLY A 231 7.59 12.76 -13.42
C GLY A 231 8.46 14.01 -13.65
N LEU A 232 8.33 14.98 -12.78
CA LEU A 232 9.08 16.24 -12.81
C LEU A 232 9.83 16.46 -11.50
N ASP A 233 10.85 17.31 -11.51
CA ASP A 233 11.54 17.76 -10.31
C ASP A 233 10.53 18.26 -9.24
N SER A 234 10.69 17.79 -8.01
CA SER A 234 9.79 18.05 -6.86
C SER A 234 8.39 17.40 -6.95
N SER A 235 8.09 16.66 -8.02
CA SER A 235 6.84 15.92 -8.23
C SER A 235 7.15 14.57 -8.89
N GLU A 236 8.00 13.80 -8.24
CA GLU A 236 8.53 12.54 -8.76
C GLU A 236 7.50 11.41 -8.73
N GLY A 237 7.66 10.47 -9.65
CA GLY A 237 6.91 9.24 -9.71
C GLY A 237 5.60 9.34 -10.47
N MET A 238 4.73 8.40 -10.17
CA MET A 238 3.42 8.25 -10.82
C MET A 238 2.29 8.38 -9.80
N LYS A 239 1.10 8.67 -10.30
CA LYS A 239 -0.14 8.68 -9.52
C LYS A 239 -1.30 8.19 -10.39
N ILE A 240 -2.28 7.55 -9.77
CA ILE A 240 -3.54 7.24 -10.44
C ILE A 240 -4.49 8.43 -10.29
N PHE A 241 -4.95 8.96 -11.42
CA PHE A 241 -5.98 10.00 -11.49
C PHE A 241 -7.32 9.37 -11.83
N CYS A 242 -8.33 9.66 -11.02
CA CYS A 242 -9.70 9.23 -11.24
C CYS A 242 -10.41 10.31 -12.08
N MET A 243 -10.67 10.00 -13.35
CA MET A 243 -11.36 10.91 -14.26
C MET A 243 -12.84 10.54 -14.34
N SER A 244 -13.72 11.50 -14.10
CA SER A 244 -15.18 11.33 -14.16
C SER A 244 -15.86 12.62 -14.62
N GLY A 245 -17.18 12.55 -14.83
CA GLY A 245 -17.98 13.69 -15.28
C GLY A 245 -17.97 13.87 -16.81
N HIS A 246 -17.92 15.10 -17.30
CA HIS A 246 -18.01 15.45 -18.72
C HIS A 246 -16.66 15.26 -19.43
N VAL A 247 -16.18 14.02 -19.46
CA VAL A 247 -14.98 13.59 -20.18
C VAL A 247 -15.30 12.47 -21.15
N ASN A 248 -14.59 12.37 -22.25
CA ASN A 248 -14.86 11.37 -23.30
C ASN A 248 -14.61 9.93 -22.82
N LYS A 249 -13.60 9.73 -21.98
CA LYS A 249 -13.23 8.41 -21.46
C LYS A 249 -13.03 8.48 -19.94
N PRO A 250 -14.07 8.31 -19.14
CA PRO A 250 -13.93 8.23 -17.69
C PRO A 250 -13.17 6.95 -17.31
N GLY A 251 -12.37 7.02 -16.23
CA GLY A 251 -11.58 5.89 -15.75
C GLY A 251 -10.42 6.30 -14.84
N ASN A 252 -9.65 5.30 -14.43
CA ASN A 252 -8.46 5.47 -13.61
C ASN A 252 -7.21 5.41 -14.49
N TYR A 253 -6.44 6.50 -14.50
CA TYR A 253 -5.25 6.66 -15.33
C TYR A 253 -3.99 6.75 -14.48
N GLU A 254 -3.12 5.75 -14.57
CA GLU A 254 -1.81 5.77 -13.92
C GLU A 254 -0.81 6.47 -14.83
N ILE A 255 -0.40 7.68 -14.45
CA ILE A 255 0.43 8.56 -15.27
C ILE A 255 1.52 9.24 -14.43
N PRO A 256 2.63 9.67 -15.06
CA PRO A 256 3.65 10.46 -14.39
C PRO A 256 3.09 11.74 -13.78
N LEU A 257 3.55 12.10 -12.60
CA LEU A 257 3.28 13.41 -12.02
C LEU A 257 3.88 14.49 -12.92
N GLY A 258 3.18 15.65 -13.04
CA GLY A 258 3.53 16.70 -13.98
C GLY A 258 2.92 16.53 -15.38
N THR A 259 2.18 15.46 -15.66
CA THR A 259 1.37 15.35 -16.89
C THR A 259 0.37 16.50 -16.96
N LYS A 260 0.31 17.20 -18.09
CA LYS A 260 -0.60 18.33 -18.28
C LYS A 260 -2.04 17.88 -18.19
N PHE A 261 -2.88 18.70 -17.57
CA PHE A 261 -4.32 18.39 -17.43
C PHE A 261 -5.02 18.28 -18.80
N SER A 262 -4.61 19.08 -19.80
CA SER A 262 -5.09 18.93 -21.18
C SER A 262 -4.86 17.54 -21.73
N THR A 263 -3.67 16.97 -21.51
CA THR A 263 -3.36 15.60 -21.94
C THR A 263 -4.29 14.55 -21.30
N LEU A 264 -4.66 14.75 -20.04
CA LEU A 264 -5.63 13.89 -19.36
C LEU A 264 -7.03 14.00 -19.95
N LEU A 265 -7.45 15.20 -20.33
CA LEU A 265 -8.76 15.42 -20.95
C LEU A 265 -8.85 14.83 -22.36
N ASP A 266 -7.70 14.75 -23.07
CA ASP A 266 -7.61 14.22 -24.45
C ASP A 266 -7.51 12.68 -24.47
N MET A 267 -7.29 12.03 -23.32
CA MET A 267 -7.26 10.55 -23.21
C MET A 267 -8.64 9.94 -23.30
#